data_7e2201de8925b9b4b99d28b46b1192ac
#
_entry.id   7e2201de8925b9b4b99d28b46b1192ac
#
_cell.length_a   1.000
_cell.length_b   1.000
_cell.length_c   1.000
_cell.angle_alpha   90.00
_cell.angle_beta   90.00
_cell.angle_gamma   90.00
#
_symmetry.space_group_name_H-M   'P 1'
#
loop_
_entity.id
_entity.type
_entity.pdbx_description
1 polymer ?
#
loop_
_entity_poly.entity_id
_entity_poly.type
_entity_poly.pdbx_seq_one_letter_code
_entity_poly.pdbx_strand_id
1 'polypeptide(L)'
;MLSKLAKTKIQLLESLLSNLKIQDELLSKNDPDTAVEWEDENEKILNRLIQVDKKMEYEEESLPFSGNEIQATSLIFSLLEEAREIQSRVQANLEKFRDQAKSELNQMEIKRQLRSHLTLQEGLHWKKRIC
;
A
#
# COMPACT_ATOMS: atom_id res chain seq x y z
N MET A 1 -27.69 -7.49 20.59
CA MET A 1 -27.67 -7.17 19.15
C MET A 1 -26.50 -6.27 18.84
N LEU A 2 -25.65 -6.67 17.88
CA LEU A 2 -24.58 -5.79 17.42
C LEU A 2 -25.17 -4.55 16.75
N SER A 3 -24.60 -3.39 17.01
CA SER A 3 -24.99 -2.16 16.33
C SER A 3 -24.72 -2.29 14.83
N LYS A 4 -25.52 -1.59 14.05
CA LYS A 4 -25.37 -1.55 12.58
C LYS A 4 -23.98 -1.03 12.18
N LEU A 5 -23.45 -0.08 12.93
CA LEU A 5 -22.14 0.51 12.71
C LEU A 5 -21.01 -0.48 13.00
N ALA A 6 -21.13 -1.26 14.09
CA ALA A 6 -20.15 -2.30 14.43
C ALA A 6 -20.08 -3.37 13.35
N LYS A 7 -21.22 -3.81 12.83
CA LYS A 7 -21.29 -4.77 11.72
C LYS A 7 -20.65 -4.21 10.46
N THR A 8 -20.92 -2.95 10.13
CA THR A 8 -20.31 -2.27 8.98
C THR A 8 -18.81 -2.19 9.14
N LYS A 9 -18.32 -1.84 10.33
CA LYS A 9 -16.87 -1.76 10.60
C LYS A 9 -16.22 -3.12 10.41
N ILE A 10 -16.82 -4.20 10.92
CA ILE A 10 -16.30 -5.56 10.77
C ILE A 10 -16.22 -5.92 9.28
N GLN A 11 -17.27 -5.66 8.52
CA GLN A 11 -17.30 -5.95 7.08
C GLN A 11 -16.24 -5.17 6.32
N LEU A 12 -16.05 -3.91 6.65
CA LEU A 12 -14.99 -3.07 6.03
C LEU A 12 -13.60 -3.59 6.36
N LEU A 13 -13.36 -4.00 7.60
CA LEU A 13 -12.08 -4.57 8.02
C LEU A 13 -11.81 -5.91 7.35
N GLU A 14 -12.81 -6.76 7.19
CA GLU A 14 -12.69 -8.03 6.47
C GLU A 14 -12.35 -7.80 5.00
N SER A 15 -12.98 -6.81 4.37
CA SER A 15 -12.70 -6.43 2.98
C SER A 15 -11.28 -5.88 2.84
N LEU A 16 -10.86 -5.02 3.75
CA LEU A 16 -9.50 -4.48 3.78
C LEU A 16 -8.47 -5.59 3.94
N LEU A 17 -8.71 -6.50 4.89
CA LEU A 17 -7.84 -7.64 5.15
C LEU A 17 -7.71 -8.54 3.92
N SER A 18 -8.83 -8.83 3.26
CA SER A 18 -8.84 -9.60 2.02
C SER A 18 -8.00 -8.94 0.92
N ASN A 19 -8.18 -7.63 0.74
CA ASN A 19 -7.42 -6.85 -0.25
C ASN A 19 -5.91 -6.84 0.07
N LEU A 20 -5.56 -6.69 1.34
CA LEU A 20 -4.17 -6.72 1.78
C LEU A 20 -3.52 -8.08 1.55
N LYS A 21 -4.25 -9.16 1.76
CA LYS A 21 -3.77 -10.52 1.46
C LYS A 21 -3.52 -10.71 -0.04
N ILE A 22 -4.38 -10.16 -0.88
CA ILE A 22 -4.20 -10.19 -2.34
C ILE A 22 -2.93 -9.41 -2.72
N GLN A 23 -2.74 -8.21 -2.16
CA GLN A 23 -1.53 -7.43 -2.41
C GLN A 23 -0.26 -8.15 -1.98
N ASP A 24 -0.29 -8.76 -0.78
CA ASP A 24 0.85 -9.50 -0.24
C ASP A 24 1.21 -10.69 -1.16
N GLU A 25 0.21 -11.41 -1.66
CA GLU A 25 0.39 -12.50 -2.61
C GLU A 25 0.98 -12.00 -3.93
N LEU A 26 0.44 -10.92 -4.50
CA LEU A 26 0.95 -10.33 -5.74
C LEU A 26 2.42 -9.89 -5.60
N LEU A 27 2.78 -9.29 -4.48
CA LEU A 27 4.15 -8.88 -4.22
C LEU A 27 5.08 -10.08 -4.07
N SER A 28 4.59 -11.18 -3.48
CA SER A 28 5.38 -12.43 -3.40
C SER A 28 5.62 -13.07 -4.77
N LYS A 29 4.75 -12.77 -5.74
CA LYS A 29 4.87 -13.21 -7.13
C LYS A 29 5.62 -12.20 -8.02
N ASN A 30 6.24 -11.19 -7.43
CA ASN A 30 6.96 -10.12 -8.12
C ASN A 30 6.06 -9.31 -9.09
N ASP A 31 4.81 -9.04 -8.66
CA ASP A 31 3.87 -8.22 -9.43
C ASP A 31 3.47 -6.96 -8.65
N PRO A 32 4.39 -5.98 -8.50
CA PRO A 32 4.11 -4.75 -7.77
C PRO A 32 3.11 -3.84 -8.50
N ASP A 33 3.05 -3.88 -9.82
CA ASP A 33 2.18 -3.01 -10.60
C ASP A 33 0.70 -3.32 -10.32
N THR A 34 0.34 -4.61 -10.32
CA THR A 34 -1.01 -5.04 -9.97
C THR A 34 -1.31 -4.80 -8.49
N ALA A 35 -0.32 -5.01 -7.61
CA ALA A 35 -0.47 -4.75 -6.18
C ALA A 35 -0.79 -3.28 -5.89
N VAL A 36 -0.18 -2.34 -6.61
CA VAL A 36 -0.42 -0.90 -6.46
C VAL A 36 -1.86 -0.52 -6.84
N GLU A 37 -2.47 -1.21 -7.79
CA GLU A 37 -3.85 -0.95 -8.19
C GLU A 37 -4.84 -1.14 -7.04
N TRP A 38 -4.53 -2.01 -6.08
CA TRP A 38 -5.37 -2.25 -4.89
C TRP A 38 -5.28 -1.13 -3.85
N GLU A 39 -4.28 -0.27 -3.92
CA GLU A 39 -4.12 0.84 -2.96
C GLU A 39 -5.31 1.80 -2.98
N ASP A 40 -5.85 2.12 -4.16
CA ASP A 40 -7.02 2.99 -4.29
C ASP A 40 -8.26 2.40 -3.63
N GLU A 41 -8.49 1.09 -3.80
CA GLU A 41 -9.59 0.39 -3.15
C GLU A 41 -9.42 0.37 -1.64
N ASN A 42 -8.19 0.13 -1.16
CA ASN A 42 -7.88 0.14 0.26
C ASN A 42 -8.08 1.54 0.86
N GLU A 43 -7.70 2.58 0.15
CA GLU A 43 -7.91 3.97 0.59
C GLU A 43 -9.40 4.30 0.74
N LYS A 44 -10.23 3.85 -0.18
CA LYS A 44 -11.69 4.01 -0.10
C LYS A 44 -12.25 3.32 1.14
N ILE A 45 -11.79 2.11 1.43
CA ILE A 45 -12.19 1.37 2.64
C ILE A 45 -11.75 2.10 3.90
N LEU A 46 -10.51 2.57 3.94
CA LEU A 46 -9.96 3.32 5.07
C LEU A 46 -10.77 4.60 5.33
N ASN A 47 -11.14 5.33 4.30
CA ASN A 47 -11.97 6.53 4.43
C ASN A 47 -13.34 6.21 4.98
N ARG A 48 -13.96 5.11 4.57
CA ARG A 48 -15.24 4.64 5.13
C ARG A 48 -15.09 4.24 6.58
N LEU A 49 -13.99 3.58 6.94
CA LEU A 49 -13.70 3.21 8.33
C LEU A 49 -13.59 4.44 9.22
N ILE A 50 -12.92 5.50 8.76
CA ILE A 50 -12.82 6.77 9.49
C ILE A 50 -14.21 7.35 9.74
N GLN A 51 -15.08 7.35 8.73
CA GLN A 51 -16.46 7.85 8.86
C GLN A 51 -17.28 7.02 9.85
N VAL A 52 -17.15 5.69 9.77
CA VAL A 52 -17.84 4.77 10.70
C VAL A 52 -17.35 5.01 12.14
N ASP A 53 -16.05 5.16 12.34
CA ASP A 53 -15.46 5.43 13.66
C ASP A 53 -16.00 6.73 14.26
N LYS A 54 -16.12 7.77 13.47
CA LYS A 54 -16.70 9.06 13.93
C LYS A 54 -18.15 8.90 14.35
N LYS A 55 -18.94 8.14 13.60
CA LYS A 55 -20.32 7.86 13.94
C LYS A 55 -20.45 6.99 15.19
N MET A 56 -19.57 5.99 15.35
CA MET A 56 -19.52 5.14 16.53
C MET A 56 -19.17 5.93 17.79
N GLU A 57 -18.18 6.82 17.73
CA GLU A 57 -17.83 7.71 18.84
C GLU A 57 -19.03 8.54 19.28
N TYR A 58 -19.77 9.08 18.33
CA TYR A 58 -20.96 9.88 18.61
C TYR A 58 -22.06 9.05 19.30
N GLU A 59 -22.28 7.80 18.87
CA GLU A 59 -23.30 6.93 19.43
C GLU A 59 -22.88 6.30 20.77
N GLU A 60 -21.60 5.96 20.96
CA GLU A 60 -21.07 5.36 22.18
C GLU A 60 -21.22 6.27 23.41
N GLU A 61 -21.22 7.58 23.24
CA GLU A 61 -21.45 8.51 24.33
C GLU A 61 -22.87 8.40 24.93
N SER A 62 -23.80 7.75 24.23
CA SER A 62 -25.21 7.68 24.60
C SER A 62 -25.73 6.30 24.99
N LEU A 63 -24.93 5.22 24.86
CA LEU A 63 -25.41 3.84 25.07
C LEU A 63 -24.56 3.05 26.08
N PRO A 64 -25.20 2.26 26.97
CA PRO A 64 -24.44 1.38 27.88
C PRO A 64 -23.80 0.20 27.11
N PHE A 65 -22.65 -0.25 27.59
CA PHE A 65 -21.94 -1.40 27.04
C PHE A 65 -22.73 -2.70 27.25
N SER A 66 -22.94 -3.44 26.17
CA SER A 66 -23.50 -4.79 26.20
C SER A 66 -22.44 -5.85 26.00
N GLY A 67 -22.71 -7.11 26.40
CA GLY A 67 -21.78 -8.25 26.20
C GLY A 67 -21.45 -8.50 24.73
N ASN A 68 -22.39 -8.23 23.84
CA ASN A 68 -22.19 -8.38 22.39
C ASN A 68 -21.22 -7.35 21.83
N GLU A 69 -21.19 -6.16 22.41
CA GLU A 69 -20.26 -5.10 22.04
C GLU A 69 -18.82 -5.44 22.44
N ILE A 70 -18.62 -6.10 23.58
CA ILE A 70 -17.30 -6.58 24.01
C ILE A 70 -16.75 -7.60 23.03
N GLN A 71 -17.56 -8.56 22.59
CA GLN A 71 -17.16 -9.55 21.59
C GLN A 71 -16.86 -8.90 20.24
N ALA A 72 -17.69 -7.95 19.81
CA ALA A 72 -17.48 -7.22 18.58
C ALA A 72 -16.19 -6.40 18.64
N THR A 73 -15.91 -5.75 19.77
CA THR A 73 -14.68 -4.97 20.00
C THR A 73 -13.45 -5.87 19.91
N SER A 74 -13.52 -7.05 20.53
CA SER A 74 -12.45 -8.04 20.48
C SER A 74 -12.17 -8.52 19.05
N LEU A 75 -13.21 -8.81 18.28
CA LEU A 75 -13.08 -9.20 16.87
C LEU A 75 -12.48 -8.06 16.03
N ILE A 76 -12.95 -6.84 16.22
CA ILE A 76 -12.45 -5.66 15.52
C ILE A 76 -10.95 -5.48 15.82
N PHE A 77 -10.55 -5.62 17.08
CA PHE A 77 -9.15 -5.50 17.49
C PHE A 77 -8.29 -6.55 16.81
N SER A 78 -8.76 -7.79 16.77
CA SER A 78 -8.07 -8.90 16.13
C SER A 78 -7.90 -8.65 14.62
N LEU A 79 -8.94 -8.18 13.95
CA LEU A 79 -8.89 -7.84 12.52
C LEU A 79 -7.94 -6.68 12.24
N LEU A 80 -7.94 -5.67 13.12
CA LEU A 80 -7.03 -4.53 13.00
C LEU A 80 -5.56 -4.94 13.14
N GLU A 81 -5.25 -5.80 14.10
CA GLU A 81 -3.88 -6.29 14.30
C GLU A 81 -3.40 -7.08 13.08
N GLU A 82 -4.23 -7.99 12.59
CA GLU A 82 -3.90 -8.78 11.41
C GLU A 82 -3.71 -7.89 10.18
N ALA A 83 -4.60 -6.92 9.98
CA ALA A 83 -4.49 -5.96 8.88
C ALA A 83 -3.21 -5.12 8.99
N ARG A 84 -2.83 -4.68 10.19
CA ARG A 84 -1.60 -3.92 10.42
C ARG A 84 -0.36 -4.72 10.07
N GLU A 85 -0.31 -5.99 10.46
CA GLU A 85 0.82 -6.86 10.15
C GLU A 85 0.99 -7.03 8.65
N ILE A 86 -0.10 -7.33 7.94
CA ILE A 86 -0.06 -7.51 6.49
C ILE A 86 0.27 -6.19 5.80
N GLN A 87 -0.34 -5.08 6.24
CA GLN A 87 -0.07 -3.75 5.70
C GLN A 87 1.40 -3.38 5.83
N SER A 88 2.02 -3.66 6.98
CA SER A 88 3.45 -3.41 7.19
C SER A 88 4.32 -4.19 6.20
N ARG A 89 3.99 -5.46 5.95
CA ARG A 89 4.71 -6.26 4.95
C ARG A 89 4.50 -5.72 3.54
N VAL A 90 3.26 -5.39 3.19
CA VAL A 90 2.93 -4.81 1.88
C VAL A 90 3.68 -3.52 1.66
N GLN A 91 3.67 -2.61 2.64
CA GLN A 91 4.39 -1.34 2.57
C GLN A 91 5.90 -1.54 2.41
N ALA A 92 6.49 -2.41 3.21
CA ALA A 92 7.93 -2.71 3.14
C ALA A 92 8.31 -3.28 1.77
N ASN A 93 7.50 -4.18 1.23
CA ASN A 93 7.74 -4.78 -0.08
C ASN A 93 7.54 -3.76 -1.23
N LEU A 94 6.52 -2.91 -1.15
CA LEU A 94 6.31 -1.85 -2.14
C LEU A 94 7.46 -0.85 -2.14
N GLU A 95 7.95 -0.46 -0.97
CA GLU A 95 9.12 0.42 -0.85
C GLU A 95 10.36 -0.21 -1.46
N LYS A 96 10.56 -1.50 -1.22
CA LYS A 96 11.67 -2.26 -1.79
C LYS A 96 11.62 -2.27 -3.32
N PHE A 97 10.47 -2.51 -3.91
CA PHE A 97 10.29 -2.46 -5.36
C PHE A 97 10.47 -1.05 -5.90
N ARG A 98 9.99 -0.03 -5.18
CA ARG A 98 10.17 1.37 -5.55
C ARG A 98 11.65 1.74 -5.54
N ASP A 99 12.39 1.34 -4.53
CA ASP A 99 13.84 1.61 -4.41
C ASP A 99 14.62 0.91 -5.51
N GLN A 100 14.26 -0.35 -5.83
CA GLN A 100 14.85 -1.08 -6.95
C GLN A 100 14.59 -0.37 -8.27
N ALA A 101 13.37 0.09 -8.53
CA ALA A 101 13.00 0.82 -9.73
C ALA A 101 13.79 2.13 -9.86
N LYS A 102 13.94 2.88 -8.76
CA LYS A 102 14.76 4.10 -8.72
C LYS A 102 16.22 3.80 -9.03
N SER A 103 16.76 2.75 -8.44
CA SER A 103 18.14 2.33 -8.67
C SER A 103 18.37 1.97 -10.13
N GLU A 104 17.45 1.20 -10.74
CA GLU A 104 17.52 0.84 -12.15
C GLU A 104 17.44 2.05 -13.06
N LEU A 105 16.51 2.99 -12.78
CA LEU A 105 16.39 4.23 -13.55
C LEU A 105 17.66 5.06 -13.45
N ASN A 106 18.25 5.19 -12.27
CA ASN A 106 19.50 5.91 -12.07
C ASN A 106 20.65 5.27 -12.84
N GLN A 107 20.74 3.94 -12.81
CA GLN A 107 21.74 3.20 -13.58
C GLN A 107 21.57 3.39 -15.09
N MET A 108 20.32 3.33 -15.57
CA MET A 108 20.01 3.57 -16.97
C MET A 108 20.38 4.99 -17.39
N GLU A 109 20.11 5.98 -16.56
CA GLU A 109 20.45 7.37 -16.82
C GLU A 109 21.96 7.59 -16.83
N ILE A 110 22.69 7.03 -15.89
CA ILE A 110 24.15 7.07 -15.86
C ILE A 110 24.73 6.43 -17.12
N LYS A 111 24.24 5.26 -17.52
CA LYS A 111 24.66 4.59 -18.75
C LYS A 111 24.38 5.46 -19.98
N ARG A 112 23.23 6.11 -20.02
CA ARG A 112 22.85 7.02 -21.11
C ARG A 112 23.79 8.23 -21.18
N GLN A 113 24.10 8.84 -20.05
CA GLN A 113 25.04 9.95 -19.96
C GLN A 113 26.44 9.53 -20.39
N LEU A 114 26.91 8.37 -19.96
CA LEU A 114 28.20 7.83 -20.35
C LEU A 114 28.28 7.58 -21.86
N ARG A 115 27.22 7.00 -22.44
CA ARG A 115 27.13 6.78 -23.90
C ARG A 115 27.19 8.09 -24.68
N SER A 116 26.43 9.10 -24.24
CA SER A 116 26.46 10.44 -24.85
C SER A 116 27.84 11.05 -24.79
N HIS A 117 28.50 10.95 -23.66
CA HIS A 117 29.84 11.46 -23.45
C HIS A 117 30.87 10.76 -24.34
N LEU A 118 30.84 9.45 -24.40
CA LEU A 118 31.72 8.64 -25.26
C LEU A 118 31.47 8.93 -26.75
N THR A 119 30.21 9.06 -27.16
CA THR A 119 29.88 9.42 -28.55
C THR A 119 30.41 10.78 -28.94
N LEU A 120 30.34 11.78 -28.04
CA LEU A 120 30.91 13.10 -28.24
C LEU A 120 32.44 13.06 -28.35
N GLN A 121 33.12 12.28 -27.51
CA GLN A 121 34.55 12.10 -27.57
C GLN A 121 34.99 11.41 -28.87
N GLU A 122 34.28 10.39 -29.31
CA GLU A 122 34.55 9.73 -30.58
C GLU A 122 34.36 10.68 -31.76
N GLY A 123 33.27 11.48 -31.73
CA GLY A 123 33.01 12.48 -32.76
C GLY A 123 34.13 13.54 -32.83
N LEU A 124 34.62 14.02 -31.70
CA LEU A 124 35.73 14.96 -31.61
C LEU A 124 37.03 14.32 -32.10
N HIS A 125 37.27 13.08 -31.78
CA HIS A 125 38.45 12.34 -32.21
C HIS A 125 38.46 12.13 -33.73
N TRP A 126 37.27 11.85 -34.31
CA TRP A 126 37.10 11.76 -35.75
C TRP A 126 37.39 13.07 -36.46
N LYS A 127 36.91 14.19 -35.95
CA LYS A 127 37.19 15.52 -36.48
C LYS A 127 38.68 15.84 -36.48
N LYS A 128 39.39 15.45 -35.44
CA LYS A 128 40.85 15.62 -35.34
C LYS A 128 41.61 14.76 -36.35
N ARG A 129 41.09 13.61 -36.77
CA ARG A 129 41.73 12.73 -37.76
C ARG A 129 41.53 13.22 -39.19
N ILE A 130 40.44 13.93 -39.46
CA ILE A 130 40.06 14.42 -40.77
C ILE A 130 40.76 15.78 -41.06
N CYS A 131 41.01 16.54 -40.02
CA CYS A 131 41.79 17.76 -40.10
C CYS A 131 43.25 17.52 -39.85
#